data_9dbb1365402eb40b8084d04f558f2302
#
_entry.id   9dbb1365402eb40b8084d04f558f2302
#
_cell.length_a   1.000
_cell.length_b   1.000
_cell.length_c   1.000
_cell.angle_alpha   90.00
_cell.angle_beta   90.00
_cell.angle_gamma   90.00
#
_symmetry.space_group_name_H-M   'P 1'
#
loop_
_entity.id
_entity.type
_entity.pdbx_description
1 polymer ?
#
loop_
_entity_poly.entity_id
_entity_poly.type
_entity_poly.pdbx_seq_one_letter_code
_entity_poly.pdbx_strand_id
1 'polypeptide(L)'
;MNTKQLLQLHDDTCKSCRGIMEQKNSDYTGGKSSTDPFANFNASSILDIHPVQGLLLRVIDKIQRIRSFTNDKELKVSNESVEDACDDIVNYAILAKAMLM
;
A
#
# COMPACT_ATOMS: atom_id res chain seq x y z
N MET A 1 16.13 5.69 -18.44
CA MET A 1 15.51 4.34 -18.40
C MET A 1 14.77 4.09 -19.70
N ASN A 2 14.96 2.94 -20.30
CA ASN A 2 14.24 2.56 -21.51
C ASN A 2 13.02 1.68 -21.17
N THR A 3 12.20 1.37 -22.18
CA THR A 3 10.97 0.59 -21.99
C THR A 3 11.23 -0.79 -21.38
N LYS A 4 12.29 -1.47 -21.84
CA LYS A 4 12.64 -2.80 -21.33
C LYS A 4 12.96 -2.75 -19.82
N GLN A 5 13.72 -1.73 -19.41
CA GLN A 5 14.06 -1.53 -18.01
C GLN A 5 12.84 -1.18 -17.18
N LEU A 6 11.93 -0.39 -17.71
CA LEU A 6 10.67 -0.04 -17.01
C LEU A 6 9.80 -1.28 -16.81
N LEU A 7 9.66 -2.14 -17.81
CA LEU A 7 8.88 -3.37 -17.69
C LEU A 7 9.51 -4.34 -16.69
N GLN A 8 10.85 -4.40 -16.65
CA GLN A 8 11.54 -5.22 -15.65
C GLN A 8 11.28 -4.67 -14.23
N LEU A 9 11.33 -3.35 -14.06
CA LEU A 9 10.98 -2.72 -12.79
C LEU A 9 9.55 -3.06 -12.37
N HIS A 10 8.61 -3.06 -13.32
CA HIS A 10 7.22 -3.43 -13.07
C HIS A 10 7.12 -4.85 -12.51
N ASP A 11 7.76 -5.82 -13.18
CA ASP A 11 7.75 -7.21 -12.75
C ASP A 11 8.37 -7.37 -11.36
N ASP A 12 9.52 -6.75 -11.12
CA ASP A 12 10.24 -6.83 -9.85
C ASP A 12 9.42 -6.19 -8.72
N THR A 13 8.80 -5.05 -9.00
CA THR A 13 7.96 -4.33 -8.02
C THR A 13 6.72 -5.15 -7.66
N CYS A 14 6.03 -5.71 -8.63
CA CYS A 14 4.86 -6.55 -8.38
C CYS A 14 5.21 -7.76 -7.52
N LYS A 15 6.33 -8.41 -7.80
CA LYS A 15 6.79 -9.56 -7.02
C LYS A 15 7.13 -9.16 -5.57
N SER A 16 7.84 -8.06 -5.40
CA SER A 16 8.21 -7.53 -4.08
C SER A 16 6.97 -7.11 -3.29
N CYS A 17 6.05 -6.38 -3.93
CA CYS A 17 4.80 -5.92 -3.30
C CYS A 17 3.91 -7.08 -2.88
N ARG A 18 3.86 -8.15 -3.66
CA ARG A 18 3.13 -9.36 -3.29
C ARG A 18 3.69 -9.97 -2.01
N GLY A 19 5.01 -10.09 -1.90
CA GLY A 19 5.65 -10.61 -0.70
C GLY A 19 5.34 -9.75 0.54
N ILE A 20 5.37 -8.45 0.40
CA ILE A 20 5.02 -7.50 1.48
C ILE A 20 3.56 -7.68 1.88
N MET A 21 2.65 -7.81 0.92
CA MET A 21 1.22 -8.01 1.19
C MET A 21 0.97 -9.32 1.95
N GLU A 22 1.62 -10.40 1.56
CA GLU A 22 1.51 -11.68 2.26
C GLU A 22 1.94 -11.55 3.72
N GLN A 23 3.07 -10.89 3.97
CA GLN A 23 3.59 -10.67 5.32
C GLN A 23 2.65 -9.79 6.16
N LYS A 24 2.19 -8.66 5.60
CA LYS A 24 1.28 -7.75 6.31
C LYS A 24 -0.06 -8.42 6.61
N ASN A 25 -0.57 -9.22 5.68
CA ASN A 25 -1.81 -9.96 5.92
C ASN A 25 -1.67 -10.92 7.09
N SER A 26 -0.54 -11.61 7.20
CA SER A 26 -0.25 -12.48 8.33
C SER A 26 -0.21 -11.68 9.65
N ASP A 27 0.45 -10.53 9.65
CA ASP A 27 0.54 -9.65 10.82
C ASP A 27 -0.84 -9.15 11.26
N TYR A 28 -1.67 -8.70 10.32
CA TYR A 28 -3.01 -8.17 10.61
C TYR A 28 -3.97 -9.24 11.13
N THR A 29 -3.76 -10.49 10.75
CA THR A 29 -4.57 -11.61 11.22
C THR A 29 -4.01 -12.26 12.48
N GLY A 30 -2.89 -11.74 13.01
CA GLY A 30 -2.24 -12.25 14.20
C GLY A 30 -1.64 -13.64 14.02
N GLY A 31 -1.29 -13.99 12.80
CA GLY A 31 -0.77 -15.32 12.46
C GLY A 31 -1.83 -16.42 12.56
N LYS A 32 -3.09 -16.06 12.78
CA LYS A 32 -4.20 -17.01 12.83
C LYS A 32 -4.80 -17.20 11.45
N SER A 33 -5.62 -18.23 11.31
CA SER A 33 -6.26 -18.61 10.07
C SER A 33 -7.40 -17.67 9.63
N SER A 34 -7.38 -16.40 10.00
CA SER A 34 -8.33 -15.45 9.46
C SER A 34 -8.11 -15.30 7.97
N THR A 35 -9.18 -15.47 7.21
CA THR A 35 -9.16 -15.40 5.75
C THR A 35 -9.64 -14.05 5.23
N ASP A 36 -9.99 -13.12 6.13
CA ASP A 36 -10.45 -11.78 5.71
C ASP A 36 -9.27 -10.84 5.55
N PRO A 37 -8.83 -10.57 4.29
CA PRO A 37 -7.72 -9.66 4.03
C PRO A 37 -8.07 -8.20 4.32
N PHE A 38 -9.35 -7.88 4.55
CA PHE A 38 -9.85 -6.53 4.77
C PHE A 38 -10.18 -6.24 6.22
N ALA A 39 -9.93 -7.19 7.14
CA ALA A 39 -10.29 -7.04 8.55
C ALA A 39 -9.80 -5.73 9.14
N ASN A 40 -8.60 -5.30 8.77
CA ASN A 40 -8.00 -4.06 9.26
C ASN A 40 -8.73 -2.80 8.77
N PHE A 41 -9.50 -2.90 7.69
CA PHE A 41 -10.24 -1.77 7.12
C PHE A 41 -11.72 -1.78 7.48
N ASN A 42 -12.24 -2.88 7.98
CA ASN A 42 -13.66 -3.03 8.30
C ASN A 42 -14.10 -2.12 9.46
N ALA A 43 -13.15 -1.63 10.28
CA ALA A 43 -13.44 -0.66 11.34
C ALA A 43 -14.06 0.64 10.79
N SER A 44 -13.88 0.94 9.51
CA SER A 44 -14.48 2.10 8.85
C SER A 44 -16.01 2.07 8.92
N SER A 45 -16.63 0.89 9.05
CA SER A 45 -18.07 0.75 9.17
C SER A 45 -18.64 1.42 10.42
N ILE A 46 -17.82 1.61 11.44
CA ILE A 46 -18.22 2.32 12.68
C ILE A 46 -18.57 3.78 12.36
N LEU A 47 -17.95 4.36 11.34
CA LEU A 47 -18.15 5.73 10.90
C LEU A 47 -19.10 5.83 9.69
N ASP A 48 -19.80 4.75 9.35
CA ASP A 48 -20.69 4.65 8.17
C ASP A 48 -19.99 5.00 6.85
N ILE A 49 -18.69 4.71 6.75
CA ILE A 49 -17.94 4.89 5.51
C ILE A 49 -17.53 3.53 4.95
N HIS A 50 -17.48 3.46 3.63
CA HIS A 50 -17.03 2.24 2.95
C HIS A 50 -15.55 1.98 3.29
N PRO A 51 -15.13 0.71 3.49
CA PRO A 51 -13.73 0.38 3.78
C PRO A 51 -12.73 1.00 2.81
N VAL A 52 -13.08 1.12 1.52
CA VAL A 52 -12.22 1.74 0.52
C VAL A 52 -11.91 3.22 0.84
N GLN A 53 -12.85 3.93 1.46
CA GLN A 53 -12.62 5.34 1.84
C GLN A 53 -11.57 5.45 2.93
N GLY A 54 -11.57 4.53 3.89
CA GLY A 54 -10.51 4.47 4.89
C GLY A 54 -9.16 4.15 4.29
N LEU A 55 -9.14 3.26 3.32
CA LEU A 55 -7.93 2.92 2.57
C LEU A 55 -7.42 4.13 1.77
N LEU A 56 -8.30 4.91 1.15
CA LEU A 56 -7.92 6.10 0.39
C LEU A 56 -7.23 7.15 1.25
N LEU A 57 -7.59 7.26 2.52
CA LEU A 57 -6.89 8.16 3.46
C LEU A 57 -5.43 7.76 3.61
N ARG A 58 -5.14 6.47 3.63
CA ARG A 58 -3.76 5.98 3.69
C ARG A 58 -3.00 6.25 2.40
N VAL A 59 -3.68 6.16 1.26
CA VAL A 59 -3.09 6.51 -0.04
C VAL A 59 -2.69 7.99 -0.06
N ILE A 60 -3.55 8.88 0.45
CA ILE A 60 -3.26 10.32 0.55
C ILE A 60 -2.00 10.55 1.38
N ASP A 61 -1.84 9.85 2.50
CA ASP A 61 -0.63 9.96 3.32
C ASP A 61 0.63 9.60 2.51
N LYS A 62 0.58 8.52 1.73
CA LYS A 62 1.71 8.11 0.89
C LYS A 62 1.98 9.11 -0.23
N ILE A 63 0.94 9.69 -0.82
CA ILE A 63 1.08 10.76 -1.82
C ILE A 63 1.79 11.96 -1.21
N GLN A 64 1.44 12.35 0.01
CA GLN A 64 2.10 13.46 0.70
C GLN A 64 3.59 13.19 0.92
N ARG A 65 3.97 11.95 1.22
CA ARG A 65 5.38 11.57 1.39
C ARG A 65 6.14 11.70 0.09
N ILE A 66 5.56 11.26 -1.03
CA ILE A 66 6.18 11.41 -2.36
C ILE A 66 6.33 12.89 -2.70
N ARG A 67 5.31 13.69 -2.43
CA ARG A 67 5.36 15.14 -2.64
C ARG A 67 6.47 15.80 -1.83
N SER A 68 6.59 15.45 -0.54
CA SER A 68 7.67 15.96 0.31
C SER A 68 9.04 15.61 -0.28
N PHE A 69 9.22 14.39 -0.76
CA PHE A 69 10.48 13.98 -1.36
C PHE A 69 10.80 14.79 -2.63
N THR A 70 9.81 15.08 -3.48
CA THR A 70 10.05 15.87 -4.69
C THR A 70 10.44 17.31 -4.38
N ASN A 71 9.95 17.88 -3.26
CA ASN A 71 10.27 19.23 -2.82
C ASN A 71 11.62 19.28 -2.09
N ASP A 72 11.84 18.37 -1.14
CA ASP A 72 12.94 18.46 -0.18
C ASP A 72 14.06 17.45 -0.46
N LYS A 73 13.86 16.54 -1.42
CA LYS A 73 14.79 15.45 -1.78
C LYS A 73 15.03 14.46 -0.65
N GLU A 74 14.23 14.49 0.41
CA GLU A 74 14.35 13.56 1.53
C GLU A 74 13.00 13.34 2.22
N LEU A 75 12.88 12.22 2.93
CA LEU A 75 11.76 11.97 3.82
C LEU A 75 12.20 12.23 5.26
N LYS A 76 11.33 12.86 6.05
CA LYS A 76 11.59 13.16 7.47
C LYS A 76 11.42 11.93 8.36
N VAL A 77 10.81 10.87 7.86
CA VAL A 77 10.68 9.60 8.57
C VAL A 77 11.88 8.72 8.23
N SER A 78 12.71 8.42 9.23
CA SER A 78 14.03 7.82 9.03
C SER A 78 14.03 6.39 8.51
N ASN A 79 12.93 5.64 8.67
CA ASN A 79 12.85 4.22 8.35
C ASN A 79 12.03 3.91 7.10
N GLU A 80 11.73 4.91 6.30
CA GLU A 80 10.91 4.74 5.12
C GLU A 80 11.52 5.48 3.94
N SER A 81 11.62 4.80 2.80
CA SER A 81 12.09 5.40 1.55
C SER A 81 10.91 5.86 0.70
N VAL A 82 11.19 6.70 -0.31
CA VAL A 82 10.15 7.09 -1.27
C VAL A 82 9.69 5.88 -2.09
N GLU A 83 10.58 4.93 -2.34
CA GLU A 83 10.24 3.66 -3.00
C GLU A 83 9.22 2.88 -2.17
N ASP A 84 9.37 2.84 -0.85
CA ASP A 84 8.40 2.17 0.03
C ASP A 84 7.04 2.82 -0.06
N ALA A 85 6.97 4.15 -0.15
CA ALA A 85 5.70 4.85 -0.34
C ALA A 85 5.04 4.48 -1.67
N CYS A 86 5.82 4.35 -2.74
CA CYS A 86 5.32 3.90 -4.04
C CYS A 86 4.79 2.45 -3.96
N ASP A 87 5.54 1.56 -3.31
CA ASP A 87 5.16 0.16 -3.14
C ASP A 87 3.86 0.04 -2.33
N ASP A 88 3.71 0.83 -1.29
CA ASP A 88 2.47 0.86 -0.51
C ASP A 88 1.28 1.29 -1.36
N ILE A 89 1.45 2.27 -2.25
CA ILE A 89 0.38 2.70 -3.16
C ILE A 89 0.00 1.57 -4.11
N VAL A 90 0.96 0.80 -4.64
CA VAL A 90 0.67 -0.36 -5.48
C VAL A 90 -0.23 -1.34 -4.73
N ASN A 91 0.13 -1.68 -3.50
CA ASN A 91 -0.64 -2.62 -2.69
C ASN A 91 -2.01 -2.07 -2.30
N TYR A 92 -2.11 -0.79 -1.96
CA TYR A 92 -3.39 -0.17 -1.67
C TYR A 92 -4.31 -0.16 -2.90
N ALA A 93 -3.75 0.06 -4.09
CA ALA A 93 -4.55 0.02 -5.32
C ALA A 93 -5.14 -1.38 -5.56
N ILE A 94 -4.36 -2.43 -5.30
CA ILE A 94 -4.83 -3.81 -5.43
C ILE A 94 -5.93 -4.11 -4.39
N LEU A 95 -5.74 -3.69 -3.15
CA LEU A 95 -6.74 -3.85 -2.09
C LEU A 95 -8.04 -3.11 -2.44
N ALA A 96 -7.92 -1.86 -2.93
CA ALA A 96 -9.07 -1.08 -3.35
C ALA A 96 -9.85 -1.78 -4.47
N LYS A 97 -9.13 -2.28 -5.47
CA LYS A 97 -9.74 -3.04 -6.57
C LYS A 97 -10.53 -4.23 -6.04
N ALA A 98 -9.95 -4.98 -5.11
CA ALA A 98 -10.60 -6.15 -4.51
C ALA A 98 -11.84 -5.75 -3.69
N MET A 99 -11.77 -4.65 -2.93
CA MET A 99 -12.89 -4.17 -2.14
C MET A 99 -14.08 -3.71 -3.00
N LEU A 100 -13.82 -3.32 -4.23
CA LEU A 100 -14.83 -2.80 -5.16
C LEU A 100 -15.38 -3.86 -6.11
N MET A 101 -14.87 -5.07 -6.04
CA MET A 101 -15.32 -6.19 -6.89
C MET A 101 -16.55 -6.89 -6.31
#